data_187a4eecf6914e26b7e5a753f1f24419
#
_entry.id   187a4eecf6914e26b7e5a753f1f24419
#
_cell.length_a   1.000
_cell.length_b   1.000
_cell.length_c   1.000
_cell.angle_alpha   90.00
_cell.angle_beta   90.00
_cell.angle_gamma   90.00
#
_symmetry.space_group_name_H-M   'P 1'
#
loop_
_entity.id
_entity.type
_entity.pdbx_description
1 polymer ?
#
loop_
_entity_poly.entity_id
_entity_poly.type
_entity_poly.pdbx_seq_one_letter_code
_entity_poly.pdbx_strand_id
1 'polypeptide(L)'
;MTTLLYALKALSEELAYEQQLLAGMEQAIPELPEGHLSVLHDKATPQFYHVFQKDSQKTRIAIPHAYEDGSALINELADKSVIRKIQPLLRKNIKAIQKTLQTVSIPNPHQSPNSIYASSNLFPHGISDPAAWANGPYPTNPKAREHCIYETKKNDFTRSKSEAWIANTIYDSALFYRYESALTRYGKTVYPDFQIIRPADGALVIWEHFGGLHIPGYPEDTLQKIQFYTKCGFTLGDTFFYTMETQEHPLQYRDIAAIIDCILGF
;
A
#
# COMPACT_ATOMS: atom_id res chain seq x y z
N MET A 1 11.53 -9.37 -2.70
CA MET A 1 11.09 -8.65 -1.49
C MET A 1 9.72 -7.98 -1.69
N THR A 2 9.45 -7.41 -2.84
CA THR A 2 8.20 -6.76 -3.22
C THR A 2 6.94 -7.60 -2.95
N THR A 3 6.93 -8.88 -3.34
CA THR A 3 5.77 -9.77 -3.18
C THR A 3 5.37 -9.97 -1.71
N LEU A 4 6.33 -10.08 -0.79
CA LEU A 4 6.05 -10.26 0.64
C LEU A 4 5.47 -8.98 1.25
N LEU A 5 5.98 -7.81 0.88
CA LEU A 5 5.46 -6.53 1.36
C LEU A 5 4.00 -6.32 0.94
N TYR A 6 3.68 -6.57 -0.33
CA TYR A 6 2.30 -6.51 -0.83
C TYR A 6 1.38 -7.50 -0.11
N ALA A 7 1.87 -8.73 0.12
CA ALA A 7 1.09 -9.74 0.84
C ALA A 7 0.79 -9.32 2.29
N LEU A 8 1.78 -8.78 3.00
CA LEU A 8 1.60 -8.30 4.39
C LEU A 8 0.65 -7.11 4.45
N LYS A 9 0.69 -6.20 3.47
CA LYS A 9 -0.23 -5.09 3.38
C LYS A 9 -1.66 -5.57 3.12
N ALA A 10 -1.87 -6.43 2.11
CA ALA A 10 -3.18 -6.98 1.81
C ALA A 10 -3.77 -7.71 3.04
N LEU A 11 -2.94 -8.44 3.81
CA LEU A 11 -3.35 -9.04 5.08
C LEU A 11 -3.70 -7.99 6.14
N SER A 12 -3.03 -6.85 6.18
CA SER A 12 -3.35 -5.78 7.13
C SER A 12 -4.69 -5.11 6.80
N GLU A 13 -4.97 -4.91 5.52
CA GLU A 13 -6.25 -4.37 5.05
C GLU A 13 -7.41 -5.35 5.32
N GLU A 14 -7.21 -6.64 5.01
CA GLU A 14 -8.18 -7.69 5.32
C GLU A 14 -8.44 -7.79 6.82
N LEU A 15 -7.40 -7.69 7.65
CA LEU A 15 -7.56 -7.67 9.10
C LEU A 15 -8.45 -6.52 9.56
N ALA A 16 -8.21 -5.32 9.06
CA ALA A 16 -9.01 -4.15 9.41
C ALA A 16 -10.48 -4.31 8.97
N TYR A 17 -10.71 -4.83 7.77
CA TYR A 17 -12.03 -5.10 7.24
C TYR A 17 -12.78 -6.15 8.08
N GLU A 18 -12.16 -7.32 8.37
CA GLU A 18 -12.80 -8.36 9.16
C GLU A 18 -13.08 -7.92 10.61
N GLN A 19 -12.20 -7.10 11.22
CA GLN A 19 -12.41 -6.51 12.54
C GLN A 19 -13.60 -5.55 12.54
N GLN A 20 -13.72 -4.69 11.52
CA GLN A 20 -14.86 -3.80 11.38
C GLN A 20 -16.17 -4.55 11.19
N LEU A 21 -16.16 -5.59 10.35
CA LEU A 21 -17.32 -6.44 10.10
C LEU A 21 -17.76 -7.17 11.37
N LEU A 22 -16.80 -7.74 12.12
CA LEU A 22 -17.09 -8.41 13.39
C LEU A 22 -17.70 -7.44 14.42
N ALA A 23 -17.14 -6.23 14.54
CA ALA A 23 -17.64 -5.21 15.45
C ALA A 23 -19.08 -4.79 15.09
N GLY A 24 -19.38 -4.60 13.82
CA GLY A 24 -20.74 -4.30 13.34
C GLY A 24 -21.73 -5.42 13.68
N MET A 25 -21.33 -6.69 13.49
CA MET A 25 -22.14 -7.83 13.87
C MET A 25 -22.38 -7.93 15.39
N GLU A 26 -21.37 -7.62 16.20
CA GLU A 26 -21.48 -7.62 17.67
C GLU A 26 -22.41 -6.51 18.17
N GLN A 27 -22.44 -5.36 17.51
CA GLN A 27 -23.38 -4.28 17.79
C GLN A 27 -24.82 -4.60 17.37
N ALA A 28 -24.99 -5.31 16.25
CA ALA A 28 -26.32 -5.62 15.74
C ALA A 28 -27.03 -6.75 16.51
N ILE A 29 -26.32 -7.74 17.05
CA ILE A 29 -26.91 -8.91 17.70
C ILE A 29 -27.89 -8.56 18.85
N PRO A 30 -27.58 -7.61 19.77
CA PRO A 30 -28.49 -7.26 20.86
C PRO A 30 -29.82 -6.68 20.39
N GLU A 31 -29.83 -6.03 19.23
CA GLU A 31 -31.02 -5.40 18.64
C GLU A 31 -31.94 -6.41 17.94
N LEU A 32 -31.42 -7.61 17.63
CA LEU A 32 -32.16 -8.65 16.92
C LEU A 32 -33.03 -9.48 17.87
N PRO A 33 -34.20 -9.97 17.41
CA PRO A 33 -35.14 -10.72 18.22
C PRO A 33 -34.50 -11.93 18.89
N GLU A 34 -34.93 -12.25 20.11
CA GLU A 34 -34.48 -13.45 20.82
C GLU A 34 -34.85 -14.72 20.04
N GLY A 35 -34.05 -15.81 20.22
CA GLY A 35 -34.35 -17.09 19.60
C GLY A 35 -33.69 -17.28 18.23
N HIS A 36 -34.37 -18.05 17.39
CA HIS A 36 -33.88 -18.38 16.03
C HIS A 36 -35.03 -18.71 15.09
N LEU A 37 -34.75 -18.60 13.78
CA LEU A 37 -35.64 -19.01 12.71
C LEU A 37 -35.56 -20.53 12.51
N SER A 38 -36.72 -21.20 12.46
CA SER A 38 -36.85 -22.58 12.02
C SER A 38 -37.69 -22.64 10.76
N VAL A 39 -37.19 -23.30 9.73
CA VAL A 39 -37.86 -23.43 8.44
C VAL A 39 -38.22 -24.90 8.20
N LEU A 40 -39.47 -25.17 7.85
CA LEU A 40 -39.90 -26.50 7.41
C LEU A 40 -40.19 -26.47 5.91
N HIS A 41 -39.66 -27.48 5.21
CA HIS A 41 -39.77 -27.66 3.76
C HIS A 41 -40.67 -28.84 3.36
N ASP A 42 -41.52 -29.30 4.26
CA ASP A 42 -42.41 -30.45 4.05
C ASP A 42 -43.64 -30.19 3.23
N LYS A 43 -43.88 -28.95 2.80
CA LYS A 43 -45.00 -28.49 1.95
C LYS A 43 -44.48 -27.76 0.72
N ALA A 44 -45.39 -27.51 -0.23
CA ALA A 44 -45.09 -26.77 -1.47
C ALA A 44 -44.50 -25.35 -1.21
N THR A 45 -44.87 -24.73 -0.10
CA THR A 45 -44.34 -23.46 0.38
C THR A 45 -43.63 -23.64 1.72
N PRO A 46 -42.43 -23.07 1.91
CA PRO A 46 -41.73 -23.12 3.18
C PRO A 46 -42.56 -22.53 4.31
N GLN A 47 -42.57 -23.16 5.47
CA GLN A 47 -43.19 -22.61 6.67
C GLN A 47 -42.14 -22.12 7.63
N PHE A 48 -42.30 -20.89 8.11
CA PHE A 48 -41.37 -20.20 8.99
C PHE A 48 -41.91 -20.20 10.41
N TYR A 49 -41.01 -20.44 11.36
CA TYR A 49 -41.31 -20.47 12.78
C TYR A 49 -40.25 -19.68 13.57
N HIS A 50 -40.74 -18.84 14.49
CA HIS A 50 -39.93 -18.25 15.52
C HIS A 50 -39.81 -19.20 16.70
N VAL A 51 -38.57 -19.58 17.04
CA VAL A 51 -38.30 -20.48 18.15
C VAL A 51 -37.47 -19.76 19.19
N PHE A 52 -37.99 -19.61 20.39
CA PHE A 52 -37.35 -18.91 21.51
C PHE A 52 -37.68 -19.59 22.85
N GLN A 53 -37.01 -19.15 23.93
CA GLN A 53 -37.33 -19.62 25.28
C GLN A 53 -38.31 -18.65 25.94
N LYS A 54 -39.39 -19.19 26.50
CA LYS A 54 -40.32 -18.47 27.36
C LYS A 54 -40.55 -19.30 28.62
N ASP A 55 -40.38 -18.68 29.79
CA ASP A 55 -40.55 -19.31 31.11
C ASP A 55 -39.78 -20.65 31.24
N SER A 56 -38.55 -20.70 30.73
CA SER A 56 -37.67 -21.88 30.66
C SER A 56 -38.17 -23.00 29.74
N GLN A 57 -39.22 -22.74 28.96
CA GLN A 57 -39.74 -23.68 27.98
C GLN A 57 -39.47 -23.23 26.54
N LYS A 58 -39.08 -24.20 25.67
CA LYS A 58 -38.89 -23.91 24.22
C LYS A 58 -40.26 -23.68 23.56
N THR A 59 -40.50 -22.47 23.13
CA THR A 59 -41.71 -22.04 22.48
C THR A 59 -41.47 -21.93 20.95
N ARG A 60 -42.42 -22.39 20.17
CA ARG A 60 -42.39 -22.31 18.71
C ARG A 60 -43.70 -21.68 18.19
N ILE A 61 -43.59 -20.54 17.49
CA ILE A 61 -44.72 -19.79 16.95
C ILE A 61 -44.57 -19.72 15.42
N ALA A 62 -45.63 -20.03 14.68
CA ALA A 62 -45.65 -19.86 13.22
C ALA A 62 -45.60 -18.37 12.86
N ILE A 63 -44.80 -18.00 11.90
CA ILE A 63 -44.70 -16.64 11.37
C ILE A 63 -45.51 -16.56 10.09
N PRO A 64 -46.58 -15.76 10.05
CA PRO A 64 -47.37 -15.55 8.86
C PRO A 64 -46.63 -14.61 7.90
N HIS A 65 -45.91 -15.17 6.96
CA HIS A 65 -45.05 -14.44 6.01
C HIS A 65 -45.83 -13.63 4.95
N ALA A 66 -47.16 -13.72 4.94
CA ALA A 66 -48.03 -12.94 4.03
C ALA A 66 -48.19 -11.46 4.48
N TYR A 67 -47.71 -11.08 5.66
CA TYR A 67 -47.79 -9.73 6.22
C TYR A 67 -46.37 -9.11 6.35
N GLU A 68 -46.28 -7.79 6.19
CA GLU A 68 -45.00 -7.06 6.29
C GLU A 68 -44.24 -7.34 7.60
N ASP A 69 -44.97 -7.32 8.73
CA ASP A 69 -44.39 -7.61 10.06
C ASP A 69 -43.80 -9.03 10.17
N GLY A 70 -44.46 -10.01 9.54
CA GLY A 70 -43.95 -11.39 9.49
C GLY A 70 -42.70 -11.53 8.61
N SER A 71 -42.65 -10.81 7.51
CA SER A 71 -41.49 -10.78 6.63
C SER A 71 -40.28 -10.09 7.30
N ALA A 72 -40.50 -9.00 8.03
CA ALA A 72 -39.46 -8.32 8.80
C ALA A 72 -38.83 -9.23 9.86
N LEU A 73 -39.67 -9.89 10.66
CA LEU A 73 -39.21 -10.83 11.70
C LEU A 73 -38.42 -12.01 11.11
N ILE A 74 -38.86 -12.56 9.94
CA ILE A 74 -38.13 -13.63 9.26
C ILE A 74 -36.74 -13.14 8.87
N ASN A 75 -36.61 -11.94 8.29
CA ASN A 75 -35.35 -11.38 7.86
C ASN A 75 -34.43 -11.14 9.07
N GLU A 76 -34.91 -10.54 10.15
CA GLU A 76 -34.12 -10.29 11.37
C GLU A 76 -33.59 -11.61 12.00
N LEU A 77 -34.44 -12.64 12.09
CA LEU A 77 -34.03 -13.95 12.60
C LEU A 77 -33.06 -14.68 11.65
N ALA A 78 -33.21 -14.49 10.33
CA ALA A 78 -32.29 -15.00 9.33
C ALA A 78 -30.93 -14.31 9.46
N ASP A 79 -30.90 -12.98 9.55
CA ASP A 79 -29.67 -12.19 9.78
C ASP A 79 -28.97 -12.66 11.05
N LYS A 80 -29.68 -12.82 12.15
CA LYS A 80 -29.11 -13.36 13.40
C LYS A 80 -28.49 -14.73 13.20
N SER A 81 -29.12 -15.62 12.40
CA SER A 81 -28.59 -16.93 12.09
C SER A 81 -27.32 -16.86 11.26
N VAL A 82 -27.26 -15.96 10.28
CA VAL A 82 -26.07 -15.69 9.45
C VAL A 82 -24.94 -15.16 10.31
N ILE A 83 -25.19 -14.14 11.12
CA ILE A 83 -24.20 -13.55 12.03
C ILE A 83 -23.58 -14.64 12.93
N ARG A 84 -24.41 -15.45 13.57
CA ARG A 84 -23.94 -16.53 14.46
C ARG A 84 -23.05 -17.57 13.77
N LYS A 85 -23.23 -17.79 12.46
CA LYS A 85 -22.38 -18.71 11.68
C LYS A 85 -21.09 -18.05 11.23
N ILE A 86 -21.12 -16.76 10.90
CA ILE A 86 -19.97 -16.03 10.34
C ILE A 86 -19.00 -15.58 11.44
N GLN A 87 -19.49 -15.10 12.58
CA GLN A 87 -18.64 -14.60 13.68
C GLN A 87 -17.50 -15.57 14.09
N PRO A 88 -17.73 -16.90 14.27
CA PRO A 88 -16.63 -17.80 14.62
C PRO A 88 -15.57 -17.89 13.52
N LEU A 89 -15.96 -17.76 12.24
CA LEU A 89 -15.05 -17.79 11.11
C LEU A 89 -14.20 -16.51 11.07
N LEU A 90 -14.83 -15.34 11.23
CA LEU A 90 -14.12 -14.05 11.31
C LEU A 90 -13.10 -14.05 12.47
N ARG A 91 -13.52 -14.48 13.67
CA ARG A 91 -12.61 -14.56 14.82
C ARG A 91 -11.42 -15.47 14.57
N LYS A 92 -11.63 -16.59 13.86
CA LYS A 92 -10.54 -17.51 13.47
C LYS A 92 -9.59 -16.85 12.47
N ASN A 93 -10.13 -16.20 11.43
CA ASN A 93 -9.35 -15.49 10.42
C ASN A 93 -8.54 -14.36 11.03
N ILE A 94 -9.18 -13.47 11.79
CA ILE A 94 -8.55 -12.34 12.50
C ILE A 94 -7.34 -12.85 13.31
N LYS A 95 -7.53 -13.92 14.10
CA LYS A 95 -6.44 -14.51 14.89
C LYS A 95 -5.30 -15.06 14.03
N ALA A 96 -5.62 -15.70 12.91
CA ALA A 96 -4.63 -16.24 11.98
C ALA A 96 -3.83 -15.13 11.29
N ILE A 97 -4.51 -14.09 10.80
CA ILE A 97 -3.88 -12.93 10.15
C ILE A 97 -3.00 -12.18 11.14
N GLN A 98 -3.49 -11.89 12.35
CA GLN A 98 -2.69 -11.24 13.40
C GLN A 98 -1.43 -12.03 13.72
N LYS A 99 -1.53 -13.34 13.86
CA LYS A 99 -0.36 -14.21 14.10
C LYS A 99 0.62 -14.14 12.93
N THR A 100 0.14 -14.14 11.69
CA THR A 100 0.98 -14.06 10.49
C THR A 100 1.72 -12.74 10.45
N LEU A 101 1.02 -11.61 10.66
CA LEU A 101 1.61 -10.27 10.69
C LEU A 101 2.66 -10.10 11.80
N GLN A 102 2.50 -10.80 12.94
CA GLN A 102 3.47 -10.78 14.03
C GLN A 102 4.71 -11.64 13.78
N THR A 103 4.56 -12.73 13.03
CA THR A 103 5.62 -13.71 12.83
C THR A 103 6.45 -13.50 11.58
N VAL A 104 5.84 -12.92 10.55
CA VAL A 104 6.52 -12.65 9.28
C VAL A 104 7.21 -11.31 9.36
N SER A 105 8.53 -11.32 9.20
CA SER A 105 9.35 -10.09 9.15
C SER A 105 9.92 -9.95 7.76
N ILE A 106 9.89 -8.72 7.23
CA ILE A 106 10.65 -8.40 6.02
C ILE A 106 12.12 -8.35 6.42
N PRO A 107 12.98 -9.15 5.79
CA PRO A 107 14.40 -9.07 6.07
C PRO A 107 14.92 -7.66 5.78
N ASN A 108 15.25 -6.91 6.82
CA ASN A 108 15.91 -5.63 6.68
C ASN A 108 17.38 -5.79 7.10
N PRO A 109 18.31 -5.90 6.13
CA PRO A 109 19.72 -6.07 6.41
C PRO A 109 20.33 -4.88 7.16
N HIS A 110 19.61 -3.76 7.26
CA HIS A 110 20.09 -2.51 7.83
C HIS A 110 19.69 -2.30 9.30
N GLN A 111 18.87 -3.17 9.87
CA GLN A 111 18.49 -3.10 11.28
C GLN A 111 19.63 -3.54 12.23
N SER A 112 20.72 -4.11 11.71
CA SER A 112 21.87 -4.47 12.53
C SER A 112 23.00 -3.44 12.35
N PRO A 113 23.32 -2.62 13.36
CA PRO A 113 24.36 -1.60 13.27
C PRO A 113 25.77 -2.14 13.02
N ASN A 114 26.00 -3.44 13.26
CA ASN A 114 27.27 -4.13 13.01
C ASN A 114 27.22 -5.10 11.83
N SER A 115 26.26 -4.91 10.94
CA SER A 115 26.01 -5.83 9.85
C SER A 115 27.10 -5.72 8.78
N ILE A 116 27.70 -6.85 8.43
CA ILE A 116 28.56 -7.00 7.23
C ILE A 116 27.80 -6.58 5.95
N TYR A 117 26.47 -6.48 6.00
CA TYR A 117 25.63 -6.03 4.91
C TYR A 117 25.84 -4.55 4.56
N ALA A 118 26.30 -3.71 5.50
CA ALA A 118 26.60 -2.30 5.23
C ALA A 118 27.72 -2.13 4.18
N SER A 119 28.61 -3.12 4.05
CA SER A 119 29.68 -3.15 3.05
C SER A 119 29.37 -4.09 1.87
N SER A 120 28.23 -4.75 1.87
CA SER A 120 27.86 -5.72 0.82
C SER A 120 27.30 -5.04 -0.44
N ASN A 121 27.87 -5.38 -1.59
CA ASN A 121 27.31 -4.98 -2.89
C ASN A 121 25.98 -5.68 -3.23
N LEU A 122 25.58 -6.73 -2.48
CA LEU A 122 24.32 -7.44 -2.64
C LEU A 122 23.13 -6.66 -2.06
N PHE A 123 23.39 -5.81 -1.07
CA PHE A 123 22.40 -4.94 -0.45
C PHE A 123 22.89 -3.50 -0.52
N PRO A 124 22.92 -2.90 -1.72
CA PRO A 124 23.36 -1.53 -1.85
C PRO A 124 22.40 -0.64 -1.04
N HIS A 125 22.97 0.07 -0.06
CA HIS A 125 22.39 1.27 0.53
C HIS A 125 21.31 1.08 1.60
N GLY A 126 21.71 0.48 2.71
CA GLY A 126 20.97 0.68 3.94
C GLY A 126 21.30 2.00 4.58
N ILE A 127 20.39 2.90 4.45
CA ILE A 127 20.50 4.19 5.14
C ILE A 127 19.77 4.04 6.46
N SER A 128 20.56 4.02 7.55
CA SER A 128 20.02 3.83 8.90
C SER A 128 19.23 5.05 9.41
N ASP A 129 19.52 6.22 8.87
CA ASP A 129 18.82 7.47 9.17
C ASP A 129 18.47 8.19 7.86
N PRO A 130 17.26 7.91 7.31
CA PRO A 130 16.80 8.53 6.07
C PRO A 130 16.70 10.06 6.17
N ALA A 131 16.35 10.60 7.34
CA ALA A 131 16.22 12.04 7.53
C ALA A 131 17.58 12.73 7.52
N ALA A 132 18.55 12.21 8.26
CA ALA A 132 19.92 12.72 8.23
C ALA A 132 20.55 12.56 6.83
N TRP A 133 20.30 11.44 6.17
CA TRP A 133 20.74 11.25 4.79
C TRP A 133 20.13 12.28 3.84
N ALA A 134 18.83 12.49 3.85
CA ALA A 134 18.16 13.42 2.93
C ALA A 134 18.53 14.88 3.12
N ASN A 135 18.78 15.30 4.38
CA ASN A 135 19.05 16.68 4.77
C ASN A 135 20.54 17.00 4.92
N GLY A 136 21.39 15.97 4.99
CA GLY A 136 22.84 16.16 5.04
C GLY A 136 23.42 16.61 3.70
N PRO A 137 24.65 17.15 3.68
CA PRO A 137 25.30 17.56 2.44
C PRO A 137 25.58 16.36 1.54
N TYR A 138 25.44 16.55 0.23
CA TYR A 138 25.74 15.53 -0.77
C TYR A 138 26.24 16.16 -2.07
N PRO A 139 27.09 15.45 -2.84
CA PRO A 139 27.51 15.91 -4.15
C PRO A 139 26.30 15.93 -5.11
N THR A 140 26.05 17.07 -5.70
CA THR A 140 24.98 17.27 -6.70
C THR A 140 25.58 17.36 -8.11
N ASN A 141 24.72 17.20 -9.13
CA ASN A 141 25.10 17.35 -10.51
C ASN A 141 25.72 18.75 -10.75
N PRO A 142 27.00 18.83 -11.16
CA PRO A 142 27.66 20.13 -11.37
C PRO A 142 27.26 20.79 -12.69
N LYS A 143 26.61 20.05 -13.61
CA LYS A 143 26.30 20.56 -14.95
C LYS A 143 25.04 21.42 -14.92
N ALA A 144 25.07 22.54 -15.64
CA ALA A 144 23.93 23.40 -15.93
C ALA A 144 23.07 23.74 -14.69
N ARG A 145 23.73 24.04 -13.55
CA ARG A 145 23.05 24.42 -12.28
C ARG A 145 22.22 25.69 -12.42
N GLU A 146 22.59 26.56 -13.35
CA GLU A 146 21.86 27.78 -13.71
C GLU A 146 20.44 27.52 -14.22
N HIS A 147 20.15 26.30 -14.68
CA HIS A 147 18.80 25.89 -15.09
C HIS A 147 17.94 25.39 -13.93
N CYS A 148 18.50 25.17 -12.74
CA CYS A 148 17.74 24.79 -11.56
C CYS A 148 17.07 26.03 -10.97
N ILE A 149 15.89 26.40 -11.49
CA ILE A 149 15.18 27.64 -11.16
C ILE A 149 13.80 27.43 -10.53
N TYR A 150 13.30 26.19 -10.50
CA TYR A 150 12.00 25.88 -9.95
C TYR A 150 12.14 25.42 -8.49
N GLU A 151 11.73 26.29 -7.57
CA GLU A 151 11.78 26.05 -6.14
C GLU A 151 10.78 24.97 -5.70
N THR A 152 11.19 24.13 -4.74
CA THR A 152 10.37 23.08 -4.17
C THR A 152 10.06 23.35 -2.70
N LYS A 153 9.07 22.66 -2.13
CA LYS A 153 8.72 22.73 -0.69
C LYS A 153 9.87 22.36 0.25
N LYS A 154 10.82 21.57 -0.22
CA LYS A 154 12.03 21.20 0.52
C LYS A 154 13.14 22.26 0.41
N ASN A 155 12.92 23.35 -0.34
CA ASN A 155 13.90 24.37 -0.70
C ASN A 155 15.03 23.87 -1.62
N ASP A 156 14.83 22.77 -2.32
CA ASP A 156 15.65 22.39 -3.46
C ASP A 156 15.19 23.17 -4.70
N PHE A 157 16.08 23.31 -5.72
CA PHE A 157 15.75 23.89 -6.99
C PHE A 157 15.89 22.85 -8.09
N THR A 158 14.85 22.66 -8.89
CA THR A 158 14.80 21.68 -9.98
C THR A 158 14.88 22.35 -11.36
N ARG A 159 15.15 21.55 -12.41
CA ARG A 159 15.34 22.03 -13.79
C ARG A 159 14.03 22.28 -14.52
N SER A 160 12.98 21.60 -14.11
CA SER A 160 11.67 21.68 -14.77
C SER A 160 10.53 21.81 -13.76
N LYS A 161 9.37 22.29 -14.23
CA LYS A 161 8.14 22.33 -13.44
C LYS A 161 7.65 20.94 -13.08
N SER A 162 7.81 19.97 -13.99
CA SER A 162 7.44 18.59 -13.77
C SER A 162 8.26 17.96 -12.65
N GLU A 163 9.59 18.20 -12.62
CA GLU A 163 10.44 17.75 -11.54
C GLU A 163 10.09 18.44 -10.21
N ALA A 164 9.78 19.74 -10.20
CA ALA A 164 9.31 20.44 -9.00
C ALA A 164 7.99 19.84 -8.48
N TRP A 165 7.10 19.47 -9.38
CA TRP A 165 5.84 18.83 -9.01
C TRP A 165 6.07 17.43 -8.40
N ILE A 166 6.91 16.62 -9.01
CA ILE A 166 7.32 15.31 -8.47
C ILE A 166 7.97 15.49 -7.09
N ALA A 167 8.94 16.40 -6.96
CA ALA A 167 9.62 16.71 -5.70
C ALA A 167 8.65 17.09 -4.58
N ASN A 168 7.68 17.98 -4.88
CA ASN A 168 6.67 18.40 -3.93
C ASN A 168 5.74 17.25 -3.51
N THR A 169 5.38 16.36 -4.46
CA THR A 169 4.54 15.20 -4.15
C THR A 169 5.31 14.19 -3.28
N ILE A 170 6.60 13.95 -3.56
CA ILE A 170 7.46 13.11 -2.71
C ILE A 170 7.54 13.69 -1.29
N TYR A 171 7.73 15.01 -1.17
CA TYR A 171 7.80 15.71 0.11
C TYR A 171 6.49 15.64 0.89
N ASP A 172 5.36 15.89 0.24
CA ASP A 172 4.02 15.83 0.84
C ASP A 172 3.64 14.40 1.30
N SER A 173 4.24 13.39 0.68
CA SER A 173 4.11 11.98 1.06
C SER A 173 5.06 11.55 2.20
N ALA A 174 5.74 12.50 2.83
CA ALA A 174 6.71 12.28 3.90
C ALA A 174 7.86 11.33 3.53
N LEU A 175 8.19 11.22 2.24
CA LEU A 175 9.31 10.43 1.75
C LEU A 175 10.60 11.26 1.81
N PHE A 176 11.68 10.63 2.24
CA PHE A 176 13.02 11.24 2.26
C PHE A 176 13.70 11.08 0.92
N TYR A 177 14.09 12.20 0.30
CA TYR A 177 14.71 12.19 -1.01
C TYR A 177 15.91 13.14 -1.12
N ARG A 178 16.75 12.90 -2.14
CA ARG A 178 17.79 13.81 -2.66
C ARG A 178 17.53 14.07 -4.14
N TYR A 179 17.65 15.30 -4.56
CA TYR A 179 17.54 15.71 -5.96
C TYR A 179 18.93 15.78 -6.60
N GLU A 180 19.10 15.21 -7.80
CA GLU A 180 20.36 15.14 -8.56
C GLU A 180 21.59 14.74 -7.72
N SER A 181 21.42 13.84 -6.78
CA SER A 181 22.52 13.34 -5.95
C SER A 181 23.41 12.38 -6.73
N ALA A 182 24.73 12.47 -6.52
CA ALA A 182 25.68 11.59 -7.18
C ALA A 182 25.45 10.11 -6.81
N LEU A 183 25.32 9.26 -7.82
CA LEU A 183 25.33 7.80 -7.71
C LEU A 183 26.56 7.26 -8.43
N THR A 184 27.54 6.78 -7.68
CA THR A 184 28.78 6.22 -8.25
C THR A 184 28.77 4.70 -8.15
N ARG A 185 28.85 4.01 -9.29
CA ARG A 185 28.93 2.56 -9.40
C ARG A 185 29.85 2.17 -10.58
N TYR A 186 30.63 1.12 -10.39
CA TYR A 186 31.55 0.61 -11.43
C TYR A 186 32.45 1.71 -12.05
N GLY A 187 32.92 2.66 -11.23
CA GLY A 187 33.74 3.77 -11.69
C GLY A 187 33.01 4.85 -12.51
N LYS A 188 31.70 4.74 -12.68
CA LYS A 188 30.86 5.74 -13.37
C LYS A 188 29.98 6.46 -12.35
N THR A 189 29.93 7.79 -12.45
CA THR A 189 29.01 8.64 -11.66
C THR A 189 27.89 9.13 -12.56
N VAL A 190 26.66 8.96 -12.11
CA VAL A 190 25.42 9.50 -12.70
C VAL A 190 24.68 10.29 -11.65
N TYR A 191 23.72 11.12 -12.08
CA TYR A 191 22.91 11.97 -11.23
C TYR A 191 21.45 11.70 -11.55
N PRO A 192 20.80 10.73 -10.84
CA PRO A 192 19.37 10.51 -10.98
C PRO A 192 18.59 11.76 -10.58
N ASP A 193 17.45 12.01 -11.19
CA ASP A 193 16.60 13.14 -10.79
C ASP A 193 16.22 13.01 -9.32
N PHE A 194 15.78 11.84 -8.88
CA PHE A 194 15.49 11.58 -7.47
C PHE A 194 16.10 10.27 -6.99
N GLN A 195 16.71 10.34 -5.82
CA GLN A 195 17.05 9.20 -4.99
C GLN A 195 16.16 9.25 -3.76
N ILE A 196 15.40 8.19 -3.49
CA ILE A 196 14.38 8.14 -2.43
C ILE A 196 14.67 6.96 -1.51
N ILE A 197 14.47 7.11 -0.21
CA ILE A 197 14.55 6.00 0.73
C ILE A 197 13.15 5.44 0.94
N ARG A 198 12.96 4.18 0.58
CA ARG A 198 11.71 3.47 0.81
C ARG A 198 11.53 3.18 2.29
N PRO A 199 10.42 3.63 2.94
CA PRO A 199 10.26 3.49 4.39
C PRO A 199 10.18 2.04 4.87
N ALA A 200 9.64 1.16 4.04
CA ALA A 200 9.35 -0.23 4.42
C ALA A 200 10.62 -1.07 4.70
N ASP A 201 11.70 -0.82 3.96
CA ASP A 201 12.91 -1.66 4.00
C ASP A 201 14.22 -0.86 3.94
N GLY A 202 14.16 0.47 3.90
CA GLY A 202 15.33 1.33 3.77
C GLY A 202 16.04 1.25 2.40
N ALA A 203 15.41 0.64 1.41
CA ALA A 203 16.00 0.52 0.08
C ALA A 203 16.11 1.88 -0.60
N LEU A 204 17.23 2.07 -1.32
CA LEU A 204 17.39 3.21 -2.21
C LEU A 204 16.58 2.97 -3.49
N VAL A 205 15.66 3.89 -3.79
CA VAL A 205 14.85 3.91 -4.99
C VAL A 205 15.33 5.05 -5.88
N ILE A 206 15.46 4.77 -7.18
CA ILE A 206 15.75 5.76 -8.22
C ILE A 206 14.44 6.12 -8.93
N TRP A 207 14.21 7.41 -9.12
CA TRP A 207 13.14 7.90 -9.98
C TRP A 207 13.70 8.92 -10.96
N GLU A 208 13.48 8.69 -12.26
CA GLU A 208 13.84 9.59 -13.35
C GLU A 208 12.59 10.18 -13.98
N HIS A 209 12.68 11.41 -14.46
CA HIS A 209 11.63 12.06 -15.25
C HIS A 209 12.14 12.39 -16.65
N PHE A 210 11.58 11.74 -17.67
CA PHE A 210 12.00 11.89 -19.05
C PHE A 210 11.09 12.87 -19.82
N GLY A 211 11.38 14.17 -19.74
CA GLY A 211 10.63 15.22 -20.42
C GLY A 211 11.16 15.63 -21.79
N GLY A 212 12.36 15.17 -22.15
CA GLY A 212 13.08 15.60 -23.35
C GLY A 212 13.05 14.62 -24.52
N LEU A 213 12.14 13.66 -24.59
CA LEU A 213 12.13 12.58 -25.58
C LEU A 213 12.03 13.06 -27.04
N HIS A 214 11.59 14.30 -27.27
CA HIS A 214 11.55 14.94 -28.58
C HIS A 214 12.87 15.59 -28.99
N ILE A 215 13.85 15.67 -28.07
CA ILE A 215 15.16 16.28 -28.33
C ILE A 215 16.08 15.22 -28.96
N PRO A 216 16.74 15.50 -30.09
CA PRO A 216 17.68 14.56 -30.70
C PRO A 216 18.79 14.14 -29.74
N GLY A 217 19.07 12.82 -29.66
CA GLY A 217 20.05 12.21 -28.75
C GLY A 217 19.55 11.92 -27.34
N TYR A 218 18.45 12.54 -26.90
CA TYR A 218 17.90 12.29 -25.56
C TYR A 218 17.35 10.88 -25.36
N PRO A 219 16.67 10.24 -26.33
CA PRO A 219 16.25 8.85 -26.19
C PRO A 219 17.41 7.86 -25.98
N GLU A 220 18.53 8.07 -26.67
CA GLU A 220 19.74 7.28 -26.55
C GLU A 220 20.36 7.42 -25.17
N ASP A 221 20.44 8.65 -24.64
CA ASP A 221 20.91 8.92 -23.30
C ASP A 221 19.98 8.31 -22.22
N THR A 222 18.68 8.38 -22.46
CA THR A 222 17.67 7.74 -21.59
C THR A 222 17.89 6.23 -21.53
N LEU A 223 18.08 5.57 -22.67
CA LEU A 223 18.34 4.13 -22.73
C LEU A 223 19.64 3.76 -22.01
N GLN A 224 20.70 4.56 -22.17
CA GLN A 224 21.96 4.35 -21.45
C GLN A 224 21.80 4.49 -19.94
N LYS A 225 20.99 5.43 -19.45
CA LYS A 225 20.65 5.55 -18.01
C LYS A 225 19.94 4.31 -17.52
N ILE A 226 18.89 3.85 -18.22
CA ILE A 226 18.12 2.65 -17.86
C ILE A 226 19.03 1.42 -17.78
N GLN A 227 19.87 1.21 -18.78
CA GLN A 227 20.85 0.11 -18.81
C GLN A 227 21.83 0.19 -17.64
N PHE A 228 22.30 1.39 -17.32
CA PHE A 228 23.21 1.59 -16.19
C PHE A 228 22.53 1.25 -14.86
N TYR A 229 21.32 1.72 -14.61
CA TYR A 229 20.60 1.41 -13.37
C TYR A 229 20.31 -0.10 -13.25
N THR A 230 19.88 -0.74 -14.32
CA THR A 230 19.69 -2.20 -14.35
C THR A 230 20.98 -2.95 -14.03
N LYS A 231 22.11 -2.54 -14.62
CA LYS A 231 23.43 -3.10 -14.30
C LYS A 231 23.81 -2.88 -12.83
N CYS A 232 23.41 -1.77 -12.23
CA CYS A 232 23.63 -1.47 -10.82
C CYS A 232 22.73 -2.27 -9.87
N GLY A 233 21.82 -3.10 -10.37
CA GLY A 233 20.91 -3.93 -9.60
C GLY A 233 19.58 -3.25 -9.25
N PHE A 234 19.31 -2.06 -9.80
CA PHE A 234 18.00 -1.43 -9.68
C PHE A 234 16.99 -2.13 -10.59
N THR A 235 15.83 -2.49 -10.05
CA THR A 235 14.78 -3.24 -10.75
C THR A 235 13.63 -2.32 -11.09
N LEU A 236 13.23 -2.29 -12.36
CA LEU A 236 12.08 -1.49 -12.81
C LEU A 236 10.79 -1.96 -12.11
N GLY A 237 10.03 -1.00 -11.59
CA GLY A 237 8.81 -1.25 -10.83
C GLY A 237 9.04 -1.68 -9.37
N ASP A 238 10.28 -1.65 -8.88
CA ASP A 238 10.64 -1.94 -7.49
C ASP A 238 11.57 -0.87 -6.90
N THR A 239 12.81 -0.82 -7.40
CA THR A 239 13.83 0.14 -6.94
C THR A 239 14.24 1.13 -8.04
N PHE A 240 13.64 1.02 -9.20
CA PHE A 240 13.75 1.98 -10.29
C PHE A 240 12.38 2.30 -10.87
N PHE A 241 12.05 3.57 -10.92
CA PHE A 241 10.84 4.11 -11.53
C PHE A 241 11.20 5.23 -12.51
N TYR A 242 10.32 5.46 -13.46
CA TYR A 242 10.40 6.65 -14.29
C TYR A 242 9.01 7.16 -14.64
N THR A 243 8.92 8.47 -14.84
CA THR A 243 7.83 9.14 -15.53
C THR A 243 8.34 9.72 -16.84
N MET A 244 7.44 9.87 -17.81
CA MET A 244 7.76 10.54 -19.06
C MET A 244 6.66 11.50 -19.45
N GLU A 245 7.03 12.54 -20.19
CA GLU A 245 6.06 13.45 -20.78
C GLU A 245 6.44 13.82 -22.20
N THR A 246 5.43 14.15 -22.98
CA THR A 246 5.55 14.73 -24.33
C THR A 246 4.57 15.90 -24.44
N GLN A 247 4.64 16.66 -25.54
CA GLN A 247 3.67 17.72 -25.79
C GLN A 247 2.23 17.22 -25.87
N GLU A 248 2.02 15.99 -26.38
CA GLU A 248 0.70 15.37 -26.53
C GLU A 248 0.24 14.69 -25.22
N HIS A 249 1.18 14.23 -24.44
CA HIS A 249 0.93 13.51 -23.18
C HIS A 249 1.74 14.15 -22.04
N PRO A 250 1.25 15.27 -21.48
CA PRO A 250 1.90 15.88 -20.33
C PRO A 250 1.80 15.02 -19.09
N LEU A 251 2.73 15.16 -18.17
CA LEU A 251 2.74 14.47 -16.88
C LEU A 251 1.41 14.68 -16.13
N GLN A 252 0.82 13.61 -15.63
CA GLN A 252 -0.44 13.63 -14.90
C GLN A 252 -0.20 13.33 -13.41
N TYR A 253 -1.05 13.89 -12.54
CA TYR A 253 -1.00 13.58 -11.10
C TYR A 253 -1.08 12.09 -10.80
N ARG A 254 -1.94 11.36 -11.52
CA ARG A 254 -2.10 9.91 -11.36
C ARG A 254 -0.81 9.11 -11.60
N ASP A 255 0.06 9.60 -12.51
CA ASP A 255 1.31 8.93 -12.85
C ASP A 255 2.33 9.08 -11.70
N ILE A 256 2.35 10.27 -11.08
CA ILE A 256 3.15 10.55 -9.88
C ILE A 256 2.60 9.75 -8.70
N ALA A 257 1.29 9.79 -8.45
CA ALA A 257 0.64 9.12 -7.34
C ALA A 257 0.87 7.60 -7.39
N ALA A 258 0.72 6.97 -8.56
CA ALA A 258 0.96 5.54 -8.72
C ALA A 258 2.39 5.11 -8.35
N ILE A 259 3.40 5.92 -8.66
CA ILE A 259 4.78 5.64 -8.26
C ILE A 259 4.96 5.84 -6.76
N ILE A 260 4.39 6.91 -6.19
CA ILE A 260 4.41 7.13 -4.73
C ILE A 260 3.78 5.95 -4.00
N ASP A 261 2.61 5.49 -4.46
CA ASP A 261 1.93 4.32 -3.88
C ASP A 261 2.82 3.07 -3.94
N CYS A 262 3.47 2.81 -5.07
CA CYS A 262 4.43 1.71 -5.19
C CYS A 262 5.61 1.83 -4.21
N ILE A 263 6.15 3.04 -4.01
CA ILE A 263 7.27 3.28 -3.09
C ILE A 263 6.83 3.12 -1.63
N LEU A 264 5.62 3.58 -1.30
CA LEU A 264 5.03 3.43 0.04
C LEU A 264 4.56 1.99 0.31
N GLY A 265 4.37 1.17 -0.74
CA GLY A 265 3.89 -0.20 -0.64
C GLY A 265 2.35 -0.28 -0.62
N PHE A 266 1.72 0.69 -1.27
CA PHE A 266 0.26 0.73 -1.48
C PHE A 266 -0.14 0.05 -2.78
#